data_8f06e6860052fc3bc0193a65bba95be5
#
_entry.id   8f06e6860052fc3bc0193a65bba95be5
#
_cell.length_a   1.000
_cell.length_b   1.000
_cell.length_c   1.000
_cell.angle_alpha   90.00
_cell.angle_beta   90.00
_cell.angle_gamma   90.00
#
_symmetry.space_group_name_H-M   'P 1'
#
loop_
_entity.id
_entity.type
_entity.pdbx_description
1 polymer ?
#
loop_
_entity_poly.entity_id
_entity_poly.type
_entity_poly.pdbx_seq_one_letter_code
_entity_poly.pdbx_strand_id
1 'polypeptide(L)'
;VVVHENRGLNPYIEDVARRVAKAGYIALAPDGLSSVGGYPGNDDKGRELQQQVDPTKLMNDFFAAIEFMQRYPQATGKVGITGFCYGGGVSNAAAVAYPELACAVPFYGRQAPTADVAKIEAPLLLHFAELDTRINEGWPAYEAALKANNKVYEAYIYPGVNHGFHNDSTPRYD
;
A
#
# COMPACT_ATOMS: atom_id res chain seq x y z
N VAL A 1 -5.29 -6.52 3.99
CA VAL A 1 -4.83 -6.65 2.60
C VAL A 1 -3.40 -6.16 2.50
N VAL A 2 -2.52 -6.91 1.82
CA VAL A 2 -1.12 -6.55 1.59
C VAL A 2 -0.92 -6.30 0.09
N VAL A 3 -0.47 -5.09 -0.27
CA VAL A 3 -0.36 -4.66 -1.67
C VAL A 3 1.11 -4.57 -2.07
N HIS A 4 1.45 -5.24 -3.16
CA HIS A 4 2.82 -5.32 -3.66
C HIS A 4 3.34 -3.99 -4.25
N GLU A 5 4.63 -3.96 -4.49
CA GLU A 5 5.32 -2.87 -5.17
C GLU A 5 4.96 -2.85 -6.68
N ASN A 6 5.87 -2.42 -7.54
CA ASN A 6 5.66 -2.32 -8.98
C ASN A 6 6.11 -3.58 -9.76
N ARG A 7 6.14 -4.75 -9.14
CA ARG A 7 6.73 -5.98 -9.71
C ARG A 7 5.83 -7.21 -9.59
N GLY A 8 4.58 -7.04 -9.18
CA GLY A 8 3.67 -8.14 -8.89
C GLY A 8 3.93 -8.77 -7.52
N LEU A 9 3.25 -9.87 -7.26
CA LEU A 9 3.36 -10.64 -6.02
C LEU A 9 4.65 -11.45 -6.00
N ASN A 10 5.75 -10.79 -5.71
CA ASN A 10 7.07 -11.42 -5.60
C ASN A 10 7.28 -12.09 -4.22
N PRO A 11 8.35 -12.89 -4.05
CA PRO A 11 8.64 -13.57 -2.78
C PRO A 11 8.74 -12.66 -1.57
N TYR A 12 9.21 -11.41 -1.73
CA TYR A 12 9.25 -10.42 -0.67
C TYR A 12 7.85 -10.09 -0.13
N ILE A 13 6.89 -9.80 -0.99
CA ILE A 13 5.51 -9.49 -0.58
C ILE A 13 4.80 -10.72 -0.03
N GLU A 14 5.06 -11.91 -0.56
CA GLU A 14 4.57 -13.15 0.03
C GLU A 14 5.06 -13.32 1.47
N ASP A 15 6.33 -12.99 1.73
CA ASP A 15 6.89 -13.06 3.08
C ASP A 15 6.27 -12.00 4.01
N VAL A 16 6.06 -10.79 3.53
CA VAL A 16 5.33 -9.76 4.29
C VAL A 16 3.93 -10.26 4.67
N ALA A 17 3.20 -10.88 3.74
CA ALA A 17 1.89 -11.44 4.04
C ALA A 17 1.96 -12.54 5.12
N ARG A 18 2.99 -13.39 5.10
CA ARG A 18 3.22 -14.40 6.15
C ARG A 18 3.54 -13.75 7.50
N ARG A 19 4.33 -12.68 7.51
CA ARG A 19 4.62 -11.91 8.76
C ARG A 19 3.35 -11.31 9.33
N VAL A 20 2.47 -10.74 8.50
CA VAL A 20 1.17 -10.22 8.92
C VAL A 20 0.29 -11.33 9.49
N ALA A 21 0.26 -12.50 8.83
CA ALA A 21 -0.48 -13.65 9.34
C ALA A 21 0.09 -14.15 10.68
N LYS A 22 1.42 -14.20 10.82
CA LYS A 22 2.08 -14.57 12.08
C LYS A 22 1.78 -13.59 13.21
N ALA A 23 1.48 -12.34 12.91
CA ALA A 23 1.04 -11.33 13.89
C ALA A 23 -0.43 -11.48 14.30
N GLY A 24 -1.15 -12.49 13.80
CA GLY A 24 -2.52 -12.81 14.22
C GLY A 24 -3.62 -12.29 13.31
N TYR A 25 -3.30 -11.89 12.08
CA TYR A 25 -4.28 -11.42 11.10
C TYR A 25 -4.53 -12.47 10.02
N ILE A 26 -5.68 -12.40 9.36
CA ILE A 26 -5.89 -13.06 8.08
C ILE A 26 -5.29 -12.14 7.01
N ALA A 27 -4.23 -12.58 6.35
CA ALA A 27 -3.54 -11.80 5.33
C ALA A 27 -3.96 -12.25 3.93
N LEU A 28 -4.34 -11.29 3.09
CA LEU A 28 -4.59 -11.49 1.66
C LEU A 28 -3.63 -10.59 0.89
N ALA A 29 -2.79 -11.19 0.05
CA ALA A 29 -1.88 -10.51 -0.86
C ALA A 29 -2.23 -10.87 -2.31
N PRO A 30 -3.06 -10.07 -2.99
CA PRO A 30 -3.40 -10.32 -4.39
C PRO A 30 -2.20 -10.11 -5.31
N ASP A 31 -2.12 -10.90 -6.39
CA ASP A 31 -1.21 -10.61 -7.48
C ASP A 31 -1.90 -9.75 -8.54
N GLY A 32 -1.55 -8.48 -8.61
CA GLY A 32 -2.08 -7.55 -9.61
C GLY A 32 -1.72 -7.92 -11.05
N LEU A 33 -0.78 -8.86 -11.23
CA LEU A 33 -0.42 -9.39 -12.55
C LEU A 33 -1.28 -10.57 -13.00
N SER A 34 -2.26 -11.01 -12.21
CA SER A 34 -3.08 -12.19 -12.52
C SER A 34 -3.70 -12.15 -13.92
N SER A 35 -4.10 -10.96 -14.40
CA SER A 35 -4.68 -10.78 -15.74
C SER A 35 -3.67 -10.96 -16.89
N VAL A 36 -2.38 -10.92 -16.60
CA VAL A 36 -1.29 -11.07 -17.58
C VAL A 36 -0.41 -12.29 -17.29
N GLY A 37 -0.93 -13.26 -16.54
CA GLY A 37 -0.29 -14.53 -16.26
C GLY A 37 0.35 -14.66 -14.89
N GLY A 38 0.24 -13.64 -14.04
CA GLY A 38 0.79 -13.62 -12.69
C GLY A 38 2.27 -13.23 -12.64
N TYR A 39 2.83 -13.24 -11.44
CA TYR A 39 4.25 -12.94 -11.23
C TYR A 39 5.14 -13.94 -11.98
N PRO A 40 6.05 -13.47 -12.85
CA PRO A 40 6.77 -14.36 -13.76
C PRO A 40 8.01 -15.04 -13.16
N GLY A 41 8.23 -14.94 -11.84
CA GLY A 41 9.40 -15.47 -11.17
C GLY A 41 10.67 -14.63 -11.32
N ASN A 42 10.52 -13.41 -11.86
CA ASN A 42 11.62 -12.45 -12.06
C ASN A 42 11.09 -11.03 -11.91
N ASP A 43 11.73 -10.23 -11.06
CA ASP A 43 11.27 -8.89 -10.71
C ASP A 43 11.31 -7.89 -11.87
N ASP A 44 12.29 -7.98 -12.75
CA ASP A 44 12.37 -7.07 -13.92
C ASP A 44 11.25 -7.35 -14.91
N LYS A 45 10.97 -8.63 -15.18
CA LYS A 45 9.81 -9.03 -15.99
C LYS A 45 8.49 -8.70 -15.30
N GLY A 46 8.41 -8.86 -13.99
CA GLY A 46 7.24 -8.45 -13.21
C GLY A 46 6.94 -6.95 -13.38
N ARG A 47 7.97 -6.11 -13.34
CA ARG A 47 7.86 -4.68 -13.59
C ARG A 47 7.37 -4.36 -15.01
N GLU A 48 7.91 -5.05 -16.01
CA GLU A 48 7.47 -4.88 -17.42
C GLU A 48 6.00 -5.28 -17.60
N LEU A 49 5.58 -6.40 -16.99
CA LEU A 49 4.18 -6.85 -17.04
C LEU A 49 3.25 -5.87 -16.33
N GLN A 50 3.64 -5.35 -15.17
CA GLN A 50 2.80 -4.40 -14.43
C GLN A 50 2.54 -3.11 -15.21
N GLN A 51 3.50 -2.65 -16.02
CA GLN A 51 3.33 -1.51 -16.91
C GLN A 51 2.33 -1.77 -18.04
N GLN A 52 2.04 -3.03 -18.35
CA GLN A 52 1.07 -3.43 -19.38
C GLN A 52 -0.36 -3.57 -18.83
N VAL A 53 -0.51 -3.71 -17.53
CA VAL A 53 -1.84 -3.79 -16.91
C VAL A 53 -2.48 -2.41 -16.91
N ASP A 54 -3.75 -2.33 -17.29
CA ASP A 54 -4.52 -1.09 -17.18
C ASP A 54 -4.48 -0.56 -15.74
N PRO A 55 -4.06 0.70 -15.50
CA PRO A 55 -3.88 1.24 -14.15
C PRO A 55 -5.17 1.25 -13.32
N THR A 56 -6.31 1.50 -13.96
CA THR A 56 -7.62 1.53 -13.30
C THR A 56 -8.02 0.12 -12.88
N LYS A 57 -7.82 -0.85 -13.78
CA LYS A 57 -8.07 -2.26 -13.46
C LYS A 57 -7.20 -2.72 -12.30
N LEU A 58 -5.90 -2.42 -12.34
CA LEU A 58 -4.97 -2.81 -11.29
C LEU A 58 -5.40 -2.28 -9.91
N MET A 59 -5.78 -1.01 -9.84
CA MET A 59 -6.30 -0.40 -8.61
C MET A 59 -7.59 -1.09 -8.15
N ASN A 60 -8.52 -1.33 -9.07
CA ASN A 60 -9.82 -1.96 -8.77
C ASN A 60 -9.66 -3.41 -8.29
N ASP A 61 -8.67 -4.14 -8.78
CA ASP A 61 -8.38 -5.50 -8.31
C ASP A 61 -7.99 -5.50 -6.81
N PHE A 62 -7.19 -4.53 -6.37
CA PHE A 62 -6.88 -4.37 -4.93
C PHE A 62 -8.09 -3.89 -4.12
N PHE A 63 -8.92 -3.04 -4.67
CA PHE A 63 -10.16 -2.63 -4.02
C PHE A 63 -11.14 -3.80 -3.87
N ALA A 64 -11.26 -4.64 -4.89
CA ALA A 64 -12.04 -5.87 -4.80
C ALA A 64 -11.53 -6.83 -3.69
N ALA A 65 -10.22 -6.85 -3.44
CA ALA A 65 -9.65 -7.62 -2.34
C ALA A 65 -10.09 -7.09 -0.95
N ILE A 66 -10.23 -5.78 -0.79
CA ILE A 66 -10.81 -5.19 0.43
C ILE A 66 -12.25 -5.66 0.62
N GLU A 67 -13.07 -5.54 -0.42
CA GLU A 67 -14.48 -5.94 -0.38
C GLU A 67 -14.65 -7.45 -0.14
N PHE A 68 -13.76 -8.26 -0.72
CA PHE A 68 -13.71 -9.69 -0.45
C PHE A 68 -13.44 -9.98 1.03
N MET A 69 -12.43 -9.32 1.61
CA MET A 69 -12.06 -9.54 3.01
C MET A 69 -13.11 -9.03 4.00
N GLN A 70 -13.84 -7.97 3.67
CA GLN A 70 -14.97 -7.49 4.49
C GLN A 70 -16.08 -8.54 4.63
N ARG A 71 -16.23 -9.40 3.63
CA ARG A 71 -17.27 -10.45 3.56
C ARG A 71 -16.73 -11.86 3.82
N TYR A 72 -15.43 -11.99 4.03
CA TYR A 72 -14.81 -13.31 4.21
C TYR A 72 -15.31 -13.96 5.51
N PRO A 73 -15.91 -15.18 5.45
CA PRO A 73 -16.65 -15.75 6.61
C PRO A 73 -15.80 -15.98 7.84
N GLN A 74 -14.50 -16.18 7.68
CA GLN A 74 -13.57 -16.43 8.80
C GLN A 74 -12.89 -15.15 9.31
N ALA A 75 -13.19 -14.00 8.71
CA ALA A 75 -12.68 -12.70 9.12
C ALA A 75 -13.69 -11.97 10.02
N THR A 76 -13.22 -10.98 10.76
CA THR A 76 -14.08 -10.14 11.61
C THR A 76 -14.88 -9.10 10.83
N GLY A 77 -14.62 -8.95 9.54
CA GLY A 77 -15.14 -7.87 8.70
C GLY A 77 -14.39 -6.54 8.84
N LYS A 78 -13.50 -6.41 9.83
CA LYS A 78 -12.61 -5.25 9.97
C LYS A 78 -11.37 -5.46 9.10
N VAL A 79 -11.21 -4.65 8.08
CA VAL A 79 -10.13 -4.77 7.10
C VAL A 79 -9.18 -3.60 7.21
N GLY A 80 -7.90 -3.87 7.39
CA GLY A 80 -6.81 -2.91 7.20
C GLY A 80 -6.10 -3.16 5.86
N ILE A 81 -5.39 -2.15 5.38
CA ILE A 81 -4.56 -2.25 4.19
C ILE A 81 -3.15 -1.76 4.47
N THR A 82 -2.17 -2.47 3.98
CA THR A 82 -0.78 -2.02 3.93
C THR A 82 -0.21 -2.27 2.55
N GLY A 83 0.71 -1.43 2.13
CA GLY A 83 1.33 -1.57 0.82
C GLY A 83 2.61 -0.77 0.71
N PHE A 84 3.42 -1.15 -0.26
CA PHE A 84 4.79 -0.69 -0.42
C PHE A 84 4.97 -0.05 -1.80
N CYS A 85 5.61 1.11 -1.88
CA CYS A 85 5.82 1.81 -3.16
C CYS A 85 4.49 2.10 -3.88
N TYR A 86 4.24 1.45 -5.01
CA TYR A 86 2.95 1.46 -5.69
C TYR A 86 1.82 1.07 -4.71
N GLY A 87 2.00 -0.01 -3.96
CA GLY A 87 1.05 -0.46 -2.96
C GLY A 87 0.82 0.53 -1.82
N GLY A 88 1.80 1.35 -1.48
CA GLY A 88 1.61 2.46 -0.55
C GLY A 88 0.66 3.52 -1.13
N GLY A 89 0.78 3.80 -2.42
CA GLY A 89 -0.17 4.65 -3.14
C GLY A 89 -1.59 4.06 -3.16
N VAL A 90 -1.71 2.76 -3.39
CA VAL A 90 -3.00 2.04 -3.30
C VAL A 90 -3.59 2.15 -1.90
N SER A 91 -2.78 2.03 -0.85
CA SER A 91 -3.23 2.15 0.54
C SER A 91 -3.80 3.54 0.85
N ASN A 92 -3.14 4.60 0.35
CA ASN A 92 -3.66 5.97 0.46
C ASN A 92 -4.98 6.15 -0.33
N ALA A 93 -5.05 5.62 -1.55
CA ALA A 93 -6.26 5.69 -2.37
C ALA A 93 -7.42 4.89 -1.74
N ALA A 94 -7.13 3.73 -1.15
CA ALA A 94 -8.12 2.92 -0.44
C ALA A 94 -8.70 3.64 0.77
N ALA A 95 -7.88 4.40 1.53
CA ALA A 95 -8.36 5.19 2.65
C ALA A 95 -9.37 6.25 2.23
N VAL A 96 -9.24 6.81 1.02
CA VAL A 96 -10.21 7.73 0.42
C VAL A 96 -11.48 7.01 -0.03
N ALA A 97 -11.33 5.85 -0.68
CA ALA A 97 -12.44 5.12 -1.29
C ALA A 97 -13.27 4.32 -0.28
N TYR A 98 -12.68 3.91 0.83
CA TYR A 98 -13.28 3.04 1.85
C TYR A 98 -13.19 3.68 3.24
N PRO A 99 -14.13 4.57 3.59
CA PRO A 99 -14.15 5.23 4.92
C PRO A 99 -14.22 4.24 6.09
N GLU A 100 -14.78 3.05 5.86
CA GLU A 100 -14.93 1.99 6.85
C GLU A 100 -13.68 1.14 7.10
N LEU A 101 -12.57 1.39 6.40
CA LEU A 101 -11.31 0.70 6.68
C LEU A 101 -10.90 0.85 8.13
N ALA A 102 -10.43 -0.23 8.75
CA ALA A 102 -9.92 -0.22 10.12
C ALA A 102 -8.63 0.61 10.24
N CYS A 103 -7.78 0.58 9.23
CA CYS A 103 -6.57 1.41 9.11
C CYS A 103 -5.97 1.31 7.70
N ALA A 104 -5.12 2.28 7.36
CA ALA A 104 -4.24 2.20 6.20
C ALA A 104 -2.79 2.49 6.59
N VAL A 105 -1.86 1.64 6.14
CA VAL A 105 -0.45 1.70 6.50
C VAL A 105 0.41 1.77 5.22
N PRO A 106 0.51 2.95 4.59
CA PRO A 106 1.31 3.12 3.38
C PRO A 106 2.80 3.27 3.70
N PHE A 107 3.63 2.51 3.01
CA PHE A 107 5.08 2.64 3.00
C PHE A 107 5.54 3.33 1.71
N TYR A 108 6.25 4.44 1.82
CA TYR A 108 6.83 5.23 0.73
C TYR A 108 5.95 5.26 -0.53
N GLY A 109 4.66 5.48 -0.35
CA GLY A 109 3.66 5.54 -1.39
C GLY A 109 3.22 6.96 -1.74
N ARG A 110 2.75 7.12 -2.96
CA ARG A 110 2.15 8.39 -3.41
C ARG A 110 0.96 8.76 -2.55
N GLN A 111 0.88 10.01 -2.12
CA GLN A 111 -0.25 10.53 -1.35
C GLN A 111 -1.52 10.61 -2.22
N ALA A 112 -2.67 10.54 -1.56
CA ALA A 112 -3.94 10.86 -2.20
C ALA A 112 -4.03 12.36 -2.53
N PRO A 113 -4.86 12.76 -3.49
CA PRO A 113 -5.10 14.17 -3.76
C PRO A 113 -5.59 14.89 -2.50
N THR A 114 -5.05 16.09 -2.23
CA THR A 114 -5.43 16.86 -1.02
C THR A 114 -6.91 17.18 -0.96
N ALA A 115 -7.56 17.36 -2.13
CA ALA A 115 -9.00 17.58 -2.23
C ALA A 115 -9.85 16.40 -1.75
N ASP A 116 -9.29 15.18 -1.75
CA ASP A 116 -9.98 13.96 -1.33
C ASP A 116 -9.75 13.61 0.16
N VAL A 117 -8.84 14.29 0.83
CA VAL A 117 -8.49 14.00 2.24
C VAL A 117 -9.69 14.08 3.18
N ALA A 118 -10.64 14.95 2.89
CA ALA A 118 -11.87 15.06 3.69
C ALA A 118 -12.67 13.75 3.77
N LYS A 119 -12.55 12.89 2.76
CA LYS A 119 -13.24 11.59 2.68
C LYS A 119 -12.62 10.50 3.56
N ILE A 120 -11.37 10.68 4.00
CA ILE A 120 -10.65 9.68 4.80
C ILE A 120 -11.25 9.66 6.21
N GLU A 121 -11.64 8.48 6.66
CA GLU A 121 -12.08 8.24 8.04
C GLU A 121 -11.19 7.22 8.77
N ALA A 122 -10.51 6.36 7.99
CA ALA A 122 -9.57 5.38 8.53
C ALA A 122 -8.34 6.07 9.15
N PRO A 123 -7.85 5.64 10.31
CA PRO A 123 -6.56 6.09 10.82
C PRO A 123 -5.43 5.67 9.88
N LEU A 124 -4.45 6.57 9.72
CA LEU A 124 -3.30 6.37 8.85
C LEU A 124 -2.02 6.20 9.68
N LEU A 125 -1.18 5.25 9.27
CA LEU A 125 0.19 5.13 9.76
C LEU A 125 1.13 5.18 8.57
N LEU A 126 1.78 6.34 8.37
CA LEU A 126 2.55 6.63 7.17
C LEU A 126 4.06 6.47 7.43
N HIS A 127 4.74 5.75 6.55
CA HIS A 127 6.16 5.50 6.62
C HIS A 127 6.87 6.09 5.40
N PHE A 128 7.80 7.03 5.63
CA PHE A 128 8.56 7.73 4.61
C PHE A 128 10.05 7.50 4.78
N ALA A 129 10.78 7.48 3.68
CA ALA A 129 12.23 7.48 3.65
C ALA A 129 12.74 8.93 3.50
N GLU A 130 13.69 9.37 4.33
CA GLU A 130 14.20 10.74 4.26
C GLU A 130 14.74 11.11 2.88
N LEU A 131 15.44 10.15 2.22
CA LEU A 131 16.09 10.38 0.94
C LEU A 131 15.16 10.22 -0.28
N ASP A 132 13.89 9.86 -0.07
CA ASP A 132 12.90 9.72 -1.16
C ASP A 132 12.24 11.08 -1.49
N THR A 133 13.00 11.96 -2.12
CA THR A 133 12.55 13.32 -2.43
C THR A 133 11.27 13.34 -3.27
N ARG A 134 11.12 12.39 -4.20
CA ARG A 134 9.97 12.29 -5.11
C ARG A 134 8.66 12.04 -4.36
N ILE A 135 8.67 11.18 -3.37
CA ILE A 135 7.48 10.90 -2.54
C ILE A 135 7.29 12.00 -1.50
N ASN A 136 8.37 12.47 -0.88
CA ASN A 136 8.30 13.44 0.20
C ASN A 136 7.87 14.83 -0.25
N GLU A 137 8.01 15.17 -1.53
CA GLU A 137 7.57 16.45 -2.10
C GLU A 137 6.07 16.70 -1.85
N GLY A 138 5.23 15.66 -1.90
CA GLY A 138 3.80 15.77 -1.65
C GLY A 138 3.40 15.80 -0.18
N TRP A 139 4.30 15.41 0.73
CA TRP A 139 3.97 15.24 2.14
C TRP A 139 3.51 16.52 2.85
N PRO A 140 4.18 17.68 2.72
CA PRO A 140 3.75 18.88 3.45
C PRO A 140 2.31 19.30 3.15
N ALA A 141 1.90 19.25 1.88
CA ALA A 141 0.54 19.58 1.47
C ALA A 141 -0.46 18.53 1.97
N TYR A 142 -0.09 17.25 1.92
CA TYR A 142 -0.94 16.16 2.40
C TYR A 142 -1.13 16.23 3.91
N GLU A 143 -0.06 16.46 4.67
CA GLU A 143 -0.12 16.65 6.13
C GLU A 143 -1.00 17.86 6.51
N ALA A 144 -0.82 18.97 5.82
CA ALA A 144 -1.66 20.16 6.05
C ALA A 144 -3.15 19.85 5.82
N ALA A 145 -3.49 19.09 4.78
CA ALA A 145 -4.85 18.66 4.51
C ALA A 145 -5.38 17.69 5.57
N LEU A 146 -4.58 16.73 6.05
CA LEU A 146 -4.97 15.83 7.15
C LEU A 146 -5.29 16.61 8.42
N LYS A 147 -4.44 17.58 8.80
CA LYS A 147 -4.66 18.46 9.95
C LYS A 147 -5.89 19.32 9.79
N ALA A 148 -6.07 19.95 8.63
CA ALA A 148 -7.22 20.82 8.35
C ALA A 148 -8.57 20.08 8.42
N ASN A 149 -8.56 18.78 8.10
CA ASN A 149 -9.74 17.92 8.16
C ASN A 149 -9.84 17.09 9.45
N ASN A 150 -9.00 17.35 10.45
CA ASN A 150 -8.95 16.65 11.75
C ASN A 150 -8.84 15.12 11.61
N LYS A 151 -8.03 14.66 10.65
CA LYS A 151 -7.85 13.23 10.41
C LYS A 151 -6.87 12.62 11.42
N VAL A 152 -7.11 11.35 11.78
CA VAL A 152 -6.26 10.60 12.70
C VAL A 152 -5.10 10.01 11.90
N TYR A 153 -3.87 10.39 12.22
CA TYR A 153 -2.69 9.85 11.57
C TYR A 153 -1.45 9.91 12.45
N GLU A 154 -0.52 9.02 12.18
CA GLU A 154 0.87 9.10 12.61
C GLU A 154 1.77 9.01 11.36
N ALA A 155 2.88 9.73 11.37
CA ALA A 155 3.83 9.71 10.26
C ALA A 155 5.27 9.63 10.77
N TYR A 156 6.05 8.76 10.14
CA TYR A 156 7.46 8.58 10.44
C TYR A 156 8.29 8.82 9.19
N ILE A 157 9.30 9.68 9.32
CA ILE A 157 10.31 9.89 8.28
C ILE A 157 11.61 9.30 8.82
N TYR A 158 12.05 8.20 8.24
CA TYR A 158 13.23 7.47 8.69
C TYR A 158 14.49 8.12 8.13
N PRO A 159 15.44 8.56 9.02
CA PRO A 159 16.62 9.26 8.58
C PRO A 159 17.60 8.34 7.84
N GLY A 160 18.25 8.87 6.80
CA GLY A 160 19.31 8.20 6.07
C GLY A 160 18.88 7.07 5.13
N VAL A 161 17.60 6.70 5.10
CA VAL A 161 17.11 5.62 4.25
C VAL A 161 16.46 6.12 2.96
N ASN A 162 16.39 5.25 1.96
CA ASN A 162 15.86 5.56 0.64
C ASN A 162 14.54 4.81 0.34
N HIS A 163 13.93 5.15 -0.78
CA HIS A 163 12.76 4.46 -1.30
C HIS A 163 12.98 2.95 -1.34
N GLY A 164 12.06 2.16 -0.75
CA GLY A 164 12.17 0.71 -0.69
C GLY A 164 12.94 0.16 0.51
N PHE A 165 13.23 0.96 1.53
CA PHE A 165 14.02 0.55 2.70
C PHE A 165 13.47 -0.68 3.46
N HIS A 166 12.18 -0.94 3.39
CA HIS A 166 11.59 -2.10 4.04
C HIS A 166 11.84 -3.42 3.27
N ASN A 167 12.22 -3.34 2.00
CA ASN A 167 12.38 -4.52 1.15
C ASN A 167 13.74 -5.19 1.39
N ASP A 168 13.75 -6.23 2.21
CA ASP A 168 14.94 -7.00 2.60
C ASP A 168 15.52 -7.89 1.47
N SER A 169 14.90 -7.90 0.30
CA SER A 169 15.42 -8.56 -0.90
C SER A 169 16.25 -7.64 -1.80
N THR A 170 16.43 -6.37 -1.42
CA THR A 170 17.17 -5.37 -2.20
C THR A 170 18.29 -4.71 -1.41
N PRO A 171 19.32 -4.14 -2.09
CA PRO A 171 20.39 -3.40 -1.41
C PRO A 171 19.94 -2.10 -0.70
N ARG A 172 18.67 -1.70 -0.84
CA ARG A 172 18.11 -0.52 -0.17
C ARG A 172 17.55 -0.81 1.21
N TYR A 173 17.52 -2.08 1.59
CA TYR A 173 17.06 -2.49 2.92
C TYR A 173 17.91 -1.87 4.02
N ASP A 174 17.25 -1.35 5.06
CA ASP A 174 17.86 -0.78 6.24
C ASP A 174 17.03 -1.10 7.50
#